data_6750d9d72bcf1936072b3cd9b844cbcc
#
_entry.id   6750d9d72bcf1936072b3cd9b844cbcc
#
_cell.length_a   1.000
_cell.length_b   1.000
_cell.length_c   1.000
_cell.angle_alpha   90.00
_cell.angle_beta   90.00
_cell.angle_gamma   90.00
#
_symmetry.space_group_name_H-M   'P 1'
#
loop_
_entity.id
_entity.type
_entity.pdbx_description
1 polymer ?
#
loop_
_entity_poly.entity_id
_entity_poly.type
_entity_poly.pdbx_seq_one_letter_code
_entity_poly.pdbx_strand_id
1 'polypeptide(L)'
;MIQTRIEGVSFWAINTDSQALEKSLAPNRLNIGREITRGLGAGGIPSVGEKAALENVNDMRHICEGADMVFVTAGMGGGTGSGAAPVLAETARDCGCLTVGVVTKPFAFEGRKRMKQAEEAIETLRKHVDTLIVVSNDKLLRIVPDNTPVTDAFLVADDILRQGVVGISEIIIKTGLVNVDFADVRAVMKDAGTALMGVGTGVGKTRAADAAVAAISSPLLDFPISEAKRIVFNVVGGPGLGLSEINAASEVIYENAHEDANIIFGALIDEKMGEEVSITVLACDFRQPDKKVLAGGAGGVQVNNRPQSGDMRDPNFYKNRRLATMSPLGPDASVEETRQAITRGFKKPASMGDDQENKKKKRGFLRGLFRKLKGKKS
;
A
#
# COMPACT_ATOMS: atom_id res chain seq x y z
N MET A 1 -0.84 1.96 -14.71
CA MET A 1 -1.69 0.80 -15.09
C MET A 1 -1.93 0.72 -16.60
N ILE A 2 -2.63 1.65 -17.21
CA ILE A 2 -3.01 1.60 -18.64
C ILE A 2 -1.80 1.47 -19.58
N GLN A 3 -0.69 2.14 -19.28
CA GLN A 3 0.54 2.06 -20.08
C GLN A 3 1.23 0.69 -19.99
N THR A 4 0.98 -0.11 -18.96
CA THR A 4 1.60 -1.42 -18.75
C THR A 4 0.97 -2.50 -19.64
N ARG A 5 -0.22 -2.26 -20.21
CA ARG A 5 -0.96 -3.18 -21.09
C ARG A 5 -0.92 -4.62 -20.56
N ILE A 6 -1.75 -4.91 -19.58
CA ILE A 6 -1.90 -6.28 -19.07
C ILE A 6 -2.81 -7.03 -20.05
N GLU A 7 -2.33 -8.11 -20.64
CA GLU A 7 -3.13 -8.95 -21.52
C GLU A 7 -4.33 -9.52 -20.78
N GLY A 8 -5.48 -9.63 -21.44
CA GLY A 8 -6.72 -10.14 -20.82
C GLY A 8 -7.43 -9.18 -19.87
N VAL A 9 -6.91 -7.95 -19.66
CA VAL A 9 -7.54 -6.94 -18.81
C VAL A 9 -8.12 -5.79 -19.62
N SER A 10 -9.41 -5.53 -19.47
CA SER A 10 -10.09 -4.35 -20.02
C SER A 10 -9.99 -3.17 -19.07
N PHE A 11 -9.46 -2.05 -19.54
CA PHE A 11 -9.33 -0.83 -18.75
C PHE A 11 -10.44 0.16 -19.07
N TRP A 12 -11.12 0.63 -18.02
CA TRP A 12 -12.17 1.63 -18.10
C TRP A 12 -11.83 2.85 -17.23
N ALA A 13 -11.91 4.04 -17.81
CA ALA A 13 -11.89 5.28 -17.05
C ALA A 13 -13.33 5.75 -16.81
N ILE A 14 -13.71 5.89 -15.54
CA ILE A 14 -15.03 6.36 -15.14
C ILE A 14 -14.85 7.68 -14.40
N ASN A 15 -15.55 8.73 -14.85
CA ASN A 15 -15.47 10.04 -14.22
C ASN A 15 -16.75 10.84 -14.43
N THR A 16 -17.02 11.79 -13.51
CA THR A 16 -18.05 12.81 -13.62
C THR A 16 -17.56 14.07 -14.36
N ASP A 17 -16.24 14.20 -14.56
CA ASP A 17 -15.61 15.29 -15.29
C ASP A 17 -15.26 14.84 -16.71
N SER A 18 -15.95 15.40 -17.71
CA SER A 18 -15.76 15.06 -19.12
C SER A 18 -14.39 15.49 -19.65
N GLN A 19 -13.87 16.63 -19.21
CA GLN A 19 -12.56 17.12 -19.65
C GLN A 19 -11.41 16.25 -19.14
N ALA A 20 -11.51 15.81 -17.87
CA ALA A 20 -10.55 14.87 -17.31
C ALA A 20 -10.60 13.52 -18.04
N LEU A 21 -11.79 13.09 -18.43
CA LEU A 21 -12.03 11.84 -19.12
C LEU A 21 -11.46 11.86 -20.56
N GLU A 22 -11.55 12.98 -21.26
CA GLU A 22 -10.96 13.18 -22.60
C GLU A 22 -9.43 13.03 -22.58
N LYS A 23 -8.79 13.48 -21.51
CA LYS A 23 -7.33 13.36 -21.33
C LYS A 23 -6.88 11.97 -20.87
N SER A 24 -7.81 11.10 -20.51
CA SER A 24 -7.48 9.75 -20.06
C SER A 24 -6.88 8.92 -21.19
N LEU A 25 -5.88 8.11 -20.85
CA LEU A 25 -5.26 7.14 -21.76
C LEU A 25 -6.05 5.83 -21.84
N ALA A 26 -7.13 5.68 -21.07
CA ALA A 26 -7.95 4.46 -21.08
C ALA A 26 -8.61 4.27 -22.45
N PRO A 27 -8.58 3.05 -23.00
CA PRO A 27 -9.24 2.75 -24.27
C PRO A 27 -10.76 2.90 -24.15
N ASN A 28 -11.31 2.54 -22.99
CA ASN A 28 -12.73 2.64 -22.71
C ASN A 28 -12.99 3.74 -21.68
N ARG A 29 -14.04 4.53 -21.88
CA ARG A 29 -14.34 5.69 -21.04
C ARG A 29 -15.84 5.76 -20.83
N LEU A 30 -16.23 5.99 -19.56
CA LEU A 30 -17.63 6.19 -19.19
C LEU A 30 -17.76 7.52 -18.41
N ASN A 31 -18.48 8.46 -18.97
CA ASN A 31 -18.86 9.69 -18.27
C ASN A 31 -20.17 9.47 -17.54
N ILE A 32 -20.12 9.45 -16.20
CA ILE A 32 -21.26 9.22 -15.33
C ILE A 32 -21.87 10.54 -14.83
N GLY A 33 -23.17 10.51 -14.54
CA GLY A 33 -23.90 11.63 -13.94
C GLY A 33 -24.00 12.85 -14.84
N ARG A 34 -24.24 12.67 -16.12
CA ARG A 34 -24.34 13.78 -17.09
C ARG A 34 -25.46 14.75 -16.77
N GLU A 35 -26.57 14.28 -16.26
CA GLU A 35 -27.69 15.13 -15.85
C GLU A 35 -27.37 15.89 -14.56
N ILE A 36 -26.79 15.21 -13.58
CA ILE A 36 -26.48 15.77 -12.26
C ILE A 36 -25.30 16.73 -12.31
N THR A 37 -24.20 16.36 -13.00
CA THR A 37 -22.94 17.11 -12.97
C THR A 37 -22.70 17.97 -14.22
N ARG A 38 -23.44 17.71 -15.30
CA ARG A 38 -23.23 18.32 -16.62
C ARG A 38 -21.80 18.19 -17.16
N GLY A 39 -21.10 17.12 -16.74
CA GLY A 39 -19.70 16.89 -17.10
C GLY A 39 -18.69 17.79 -16.39
N LEU A 40 -19.10 18.54 -15.36
CA LEU A 40 -18.24 19.49 -14.62
C LEU A 40 -17.62 18.87 -13.36
N GLY A 41 -17.82 17.59 -13.12
CA GLY A 41 -17.31 16.89 -11.94
C GLY A 41 -18.24 16.96 -10.72
N ALA A 42 -17.95 16.17 -9.69
CA ALA A 42 -18.73 16.08 -8.46
C ALA A 42 -18.38 17.16 -7.40
N GLY A 43 -17.51 18.12 -7.71
CA GLY A 43 -17.19 19.24 -6.82
C GLY A 43 -16.60 18.85 -5.45
N GLY A 44 -15.98 17.67 -5.33
CA GLY A 44 -15.45 17.16 -4.07
C GLY A 44 -16.53 16.67 -3.10
N ILE A 45 -17.76 16.45 -3.54
CA ILE A 45 -18.90 16.03 -2.72
C ILE A 45 -19.24 14.56 -3.04
N PRO A 46 -18.99 13.61 -2.11
CA PRO A 46 -19.21 12.17 -2.33
C PRO A 46 -20.67 11.82 -2.70
N SER A 47 -21.65 12.47 -2.08
CA SER A 47 -23.07 12.22 -2.39
C SER A 47 -23.49 12.63 -3.82
N VAL A 48 -22.77 13.57 -4.43
CA VAL A 48 -22.96 13.90 -5.86
C VAL A 48 -22.35 12.81 -6.74
N GLY A 49 -21.17 12.30 -6.37
CA GLY A 49 -20.52 11.19 -7.06
C GLY A 49 -21.34 9.89 -6.99
N GLU A 50 -21.93 9.60 -5.84
CA GLU A 50 -22.84 8.46 -5.64
C GLU A 50 -24.08 8.56 -6.55
N LYS A 51 -24.78 9.70 -6.53
CA LYS A 51 -25.94 9.94 -7.40
C LYS A 51 -25.57 9.84 -8.88
N ALA A 52 -24.41 10.39 -9.26
CA ALA A 52 -23.90 10.29 -10.62
C ALA A 52 -23.65 8.83 -11.05
N ALA A 53 -23.16 7.99 -10.14
CA ALA A 53 -22.98 6.57 -10.40
C ALA A 53 -24.33 5.83 -10.52
N LEU A 54 -25.28 6.15 -9.65
CA LEU A 54 -26.63 5.57 -9.71
C LEU A 54 -27.37 5.92 -11.01
N GLU A 55 -27.14 7.10 -11.57
CA GLU A 55 -27.69 7.50 -12.89
C GLU A 55 -27.24 6.53 -14.00
N ASN A 56 -26.01 6.04 -13.92
CA ASN A 56 -25.41 5.17 -14.94
C ASN A 56 -25.15 3.72 -14.45
N VAL A 57 -25.92 3.24 -13.48
CA VAL A 57 -25.74 1.89 -12.92
C VAL A 57 -25.86 0.79 -13.98
N ASN A 58 -26.76 0.95 -14.96
CA ASN A 58 -26.94 -0.02 -16.05
C ASN A 58 -25.71 -0.08 -16.97
N ASP A 59 -25.09 1.06 -17.27
CA ASP A 59 -23.85 1.12 -18.06
C ASP A 59 -22.73 0.42 -17.30
N MET A 60 -22.61 0.66 -16.00
CA MET A 60 -21.62 0.00 -15.13
C MET A 60 -21.87 -1.51 -15.02
N ARG A 61 -23.12 -1.95 -14.94
CA ARG A 61 -23.49 -3.37 -14.96
C ARG A 61 -23.03 -4.02 -16.25
N HIS A 62 -23.30 -3.39 -17.39
CA HIS A 62 -22.88 -3.90 -18.70
C HIS A 62 -21.35 -4.03 -18.83
N ILE A 63 -20.58 -3.14 -18.19
CA ILE A 63 -19.11 -3.24 -18.13
C ILE A 63 -18.66 -4.46 -17.31
N CYS A 64 -19.39 -4.82 -16.25
CA CYS A 64 -19.06 -5.92 -15.35
C CYS A 64 -19.54 -7.28 -15.84
N GLU A 65 -20.53 -7.31 -16.76
CA GLU A 65 -21.10 -8.56 -17.30
C GLU A 65 -20.02 -9.39 -18.00
N GLY A 66 -19.93 -10.66 -17.62
CA GLY A 66 -18.98 -11.62 -18.20
C GLY A 66 -17.54 -11.49 -17.68
N ALA A 67 -17.29 -10.62 -16.71
CA ALA A 67 -16.00 -10.55 -16.05
C ALA A 67 -15.94 -11.50 -14.84
N ASP A 68 -14.87 -12.26 -14.71
CA ASP A 68 -14.61 -13.11 -13.53
C ASP A 68 -14.17 -12.27 -12.33
N MET A 69 -13.45 -11.16 -12.58
CA MET A 69 -12.88 -10.29 -11.55
C MET A 69 -12.95 -8.82 -11.98
N VAL A 70 -13.22 -7.94 -11.03
CA VAL A 70 -13.23 -6.49 -11.23
C VAL A 70 -12.35 -5.80 -10.20
N PHE A 71 -11.37 -5.02 -10.68
CA PHE A 71 -10.60 -4.12 -9.85
C PHE A 71 -11.21 -2.72 -9.86
N VAL A 72 -11.64 -2.24 -8.70
CA VAL A 72 -12.12 -0.88 -8.52
C VAL A 72 -11.01 -0.03 -7.92
N THR A 73 -10.41 0.85 -8.74
CA THR A 73 -9.30 1.70 -8.30
C THR A 73 -9.74 3.15 -8.19
N ALA A 74 -9.47 3.77 -7.04
CA ALA A 74 -9.84 5.16 -6.83
C ALA A 74 -8.94 5.86 -5.78
N GLY A 75 -8.72 7.16 -5.96
CA GLY A 75 -8.23 8.03 -4.89
C GLY A 75 -9.42 8.48 -4.03
N MET A 76 -9.36 8.19 -2.72
CA MET A 76 -10.41 8.53 -1.77
C MET A 76 -10.27 9.97 -1.27
N GLY A 77 -11.38 10.54 -0.80
CA GLY A 77 -11.45 11.93 -0.30
C GLY A 77 -11.91 12.95 -1.34
N GLY A 78 -12.06 12.54 -2.61
CA GLY A 78 -12.71 13.34 -3.66
C GLY A 78 -14.22 13.05 -3.76
N GLY A 79 -14.90 13.72 -4.69
CA GLY A 79 -16.34 13.49 -4.92
C GLY A 79 -16.60 12.23 -5.73
N THR A 80 -15.99 12.11 -6.91
CA THR A 80 -16.23 11.00 -7.83
C THR A 80 -15.73 9.67 -7.25
N GLY A 81 -14.44 9.58 -6.89
CA GLY A 81 -13.85 8.34 -6.36
C GLY A 81 -14.55 7.86 -5.11
N SER A 82 -14.78 8.75 -4.13
CA SER A 82 -15.42 8.38 -2.86
C SER A 82 -16.90 7.99 -3.01
N GLY A 83 -17.62 8.62 -3.94
CA GLY A 83 -19.06 8.36 -4.13
C GLY A 83 -19.34 7.24 -5.12
N ALA A 84 -18.65 7.19 -6.25
CA ALA A 84 -18.94 6.24 -7.31
C ALA A 84 -18.34 4.85 -7.10
N ALA A 85 -17.15 4.76 -6.44
CA ALA A 85 -16.50 3.48 -6.26
C ALA A 85 -17.33 2.45 -5.48
N PRO A 86 -18.02 2.81 -4.37
CA PRO A 86 -18.92 1.87 -3.68
C PRO A 86 -20.04 1.35 -4.56
N VAL A 87 -20.68 2.22 -5.36
CA VAL A 87 -21.78 1.84 -6.26
C VAL A 87 -21.30 0.89 -7.36
N LEU A 88 -20.12 1.19 -7.95
CA LEU A 88 -19.53 0.30 -8.94
C LEU A 88 -19.16 -1.07 -8.33
N ALA A 89 -18.61 -1.07 -7.13
CA ALA A 89 -18.23 -2.30 -6.43
C ALA A 89 -19.48 -3.17 -6.13
N GLU A 90 -20.56 -2.57 -5.65
CA GLU A 90 -21.84 -3.25 -5.44
C GLU A 90 -22.36 -3.84 -6.75
N THR A 91 -22.38 -3.05 -7.81
CA THR A 91 -22.80 -3.50 -9.14
C THR A 91 -21.96 -4.68 -9.66
N ALA A 92 -20.63 -4.64 -9.49
CA ALA A 92 -19.73 -5.72 -9.89
C ALA A 92 -19.98 -7.00 -9.08
N ARG A 93 -20.18 -6.87 -7.77
CA ARG A 93 -20.51 -7.99 -6.88
C ARG A 93 -21.84 -8.61 -7.23
N ASP A 94 -22.86 -7.80 -7.56
CA ASP A 94 -24.18 -8.27 -8.02
C ASP A 94 -24.10 -9.03 -9.34
N CYS A 95 -23.13 -8.73 -10.20
CA CYS A 95 -22.84 -9.48 -11.42
C CYS A 95 -22.11 -10.82 -11.13
N GLY A 96 -21.72 -11.10 -9.88
CA GLY A 96 -21.00 -12.32 -9.48
C GLY A 96 -19.48 -12.25 -9.66
N CYS A 97 -18.94 -11.08 -9.99
CA CYS A 97 -17.49 -10.87 -10.13
C CYS A 97 -16.80 -10.92 -8.78
N LEU A 98 -15.58 -11.46 -8.72
CA LEU A 98 -14.70 -11.23 -7.58
C LEU A 98 -14.30 -9.75 -7.57
N THR A 99 -14.74 -8.99 -6.58
CA THR A 99 -14.58 -7.54 -6.55
C THR A 99 -13.47 -7.12 -5.60
N VAL A 100 -12.43 -6.49 -6.15
CA VAL A 100 -11.24 -6.06 -5.40
C VAL A 100 -11.13 -4.53 -5.47
N GLY A 101 -11.22 -3.90 -4.30
CA GLY A 101 -10.96 -2.46 -4.17
C GLY A 101 -9.47 -2.20 -3.94
N VAL A 102 -8.87 -1.31 -4.74
CA VAL A 102 -7.48 -0.85 -4.54
C VAL A 102 -7.50 0.67 -4.49
N VAL A 103 -7.41 1.23 -3.31
CA VAL A 103 -7.67 2.65 -3.10
C VAL A 103 -6.57 3.34 -2.31
N THR A 104 -6.39 4.65 -2.55
CA THR A 104 -5.44 5.47 -1.81
C THR A 104 -6.13 6.40 -0.84
N LYS A 105 -5.55 6.56 0.37
CA LYS A 105 -5.85 7.67 1.27
C LYS A 105 -5.07 8.91 0.82
N PRO A 106 -5.68 10.11 0.92
CA PRO A 106 -4.98 11.35 0.58
C PRO A 106 -3.77 11.58 1.49
N PHE A 107 -2.87 12.44 1.06
CA PHE A 107 -1.80 12.94 1.92
C PHE A 107 -2.36 13.83 3.04
N ALA A 108 -1.68 13.87 4.18
CA ALA A 108 -2.10 14.71 5.32
C ALA A 108 -2.16 16.21 4.97
N PHE A 109 -1.28 16.68 4.08
CA PHE A 109 -1.27 18.06 3.61
C PHE A 109 -2.49 18.43 2.74
N GLU A 110 -3.23 17.45 2.18
CA GLU A 110 -4.46 17.70 1.43
C GLU A 110 -5.64 18.11 2.32
N GLY A 111 -5.48 18.00 3.64
CA GLY A 111 -6.38 18.54 4.65
C GLY A 111 -7.28 17.52 5.33
N ARG A 112 -7.62 17.83 6.59
CA ARG A 112 -8.39 16.94 7.48
C ARG A 112 -9.78 16.59 6.94
N LYS A 113 -10.45 17.53 6.25
CA LYS A 113 -11.78 17.28 5.67
C LYS A 113 -11.70 16.18 4.61
N ARG A 114 -10.69 16.25 3.74
CA ARG A 114 -10.48 15.28 2.67
C ARG A 114 -10.14 13.90 3.24
N MET A 115 -9.30 13.84 4.29
CA MET A 115 -8.98 12.60 4.98
C MET A 115 -10.23 11.96 5.60
N LYS A 116 -11.08 12.75 6.31
CA LYS A 116 -12.31 12.23 6.91
C LYS A 116 -13.27 11.67 5.85
N GLN A 117 -13.45 12.39 4.73
CA GLN A 117 -14.25 11.91 3.60
C GLN A 117 -13.69 10.61 3.01
N ALA A 118 -12.35 10.47 2.96
CA ALA A 118 -11.71 9.25 2.50
C ALA A 118 -12.00 8.07 3.43
N GLU A 119 -11.90 8.26 4.73
CA GLU A 119 -12.17 7.23 5.74
C GLU A 119 -13.63 6.75 5.68
N GLU A 120 -14.58 7.68 5.61
CA GLU A 120 -16.00 7.36 5.48
C GLU A 120 -16.29 6.57 4.18
N ALA A 121 -15.69 6.98 3.07
CA ALA A 121 -15.84 6.31 1.78
C ALA A 121 -15.19 4.91 1.77
N ILE A 122 -14.05 4.73 2.40
CA ILE A 122 -13.37 3.44 2.55
C ILE A 122 -14.24 2.48 3.36
N GLU A 123 -14.86 2.92 4.47
CA GLU A 123 -15.75 2.10 5.27
C GLU A 123 -17.02 1.71 4.48
N THR A 124 -17.51 2.59 3.60
CA THR A 124 -18.62 2.27 2.72
C THR A 124 -18.22 1.26 1.66
N LEU A 125 -17.10 1.48 0.98
CA LEU A 125 -16.57 0.58 -0.05
C LEU A 125 -16.29 -0.83 0.49
N ARG A 126 -15.78 -0.93 1.73
CA ARG A 126 -15.49 -2.21 2.39
C ARG A 126 -16.68 -3.17 2.44
N LYS A 127 -17.89 -2.64 2.49
CA LYS A 127 -19.12 -3.45 2.55
C LYS A 127 -19.48 -4.06 1.20
N HIS A 128 -18.98 -3.49 0.11
CA HIS A 128 -19.35 -3.83 -1.26
C HIS A 128 -18.24 -4.53 -2.05
N VAL A 129 -17.06 -4.75 -1.45
CA VAL A 129 -15.95 -5.49 -2.06
C VAL A 129 -15.66 -6.80 -1.32
N ASP A 130 -15.10 -7.78 -2.00
CA ASP A 130 -14.59 -9.01 -1.38
C ASP A 130 -13.26 -8.75 -0.67
N THR A 131 -12.39 -8.00 -1.30
CA THR A 131 -11.07 -7.62 -0.77
C THR A 131 -10.84 -6.13 -0.96
N LEU A 132 -10.37 -5.45 0.08
CA LEU A 132 -10.06 -4.03 0.05
C LEU A 132 -8.59 -3.78 0.41
N ILE A 133 -7.82 -3.32 -0.54
CA ILE A 133 -6.44 -2.87 -0.36
C ILE A 133 -6.46 -1.34 -0.21
N VAL A 134 -5.98 -0.86 0.93
CA VAL A 134 -5.91 0.57 1.23
C VAL A 134 -4.47 0.99 1.35
N VAL A 135 -4.02 1.86 0.46
CA VAL A 135 -2.67 2.42 0.46
C VAL A 135 -2.71 3.83 1.05
N SER A 136 -1.94 4.06 2.12
CA SER A 136 -1.80 5.41 2.70
C SER A 136 -0.69 6.18 2.00
N ASN A 137 -1.02 7.30 1.34
CA ASN A 137 -0.03 8.14 0.68
C ASN A 137 1.03 8.69 1.66
N ASP A 138 0.68 8.94 2.92
CA ASP A 138 1.66 9.38 3.93
C ASP A 138 2.74 8.33 4.22
N LYS A 139 2.45 7.04 4.06
CA LYS A 139 3.45 5.99 4.23
C LYS A 139 4.46 5.96 3.10
N LEU A 140 4.04 6.37 1.91
CA LEU A 140 4.91 6.46 0.74
C LEU A 140 5.99 7.52 0.94
N LEU A 141 5.69 8.60 1.69
CA LEU A 141 6.68 9.62 2.05
C LEU A 141 7.85 9.07 2.88
N ARG A 142 7.69 7.89 3.51
CA ARG A 142 8.79 7.22 4.24
C ARG A 142 9.73 6.44 3.33
N ILE A 143 9.28 6.10 2.13
CA ILE A 143 10.04 5.34 1.13
C ILE A 143 10.78 6.30 0.20
N VAL A 144 10.22 7.47 -0.03
CA VAL A 144 10.71 8.47 -0.97
C VAL A 144 11.73 9.39 -0.29
N PRO A 145 12.85 9.76 -0.94
CA PRO A 145 13.80 10.75 -0.41
C PRO A 145 13.14 12.10 -0.07
N ASP A 146 13.59 12.74 1.01
CA ASP A 146 13.02 14.01 1.52
C ASP A 146 12.95 15.15 0.48
N ASN A 147 13.82 15.13 -0.52
CA ASN A 147 13.89 16.15 -1.58
C ASN A 147 13.08 15.79 -2.85
N THR A 148 12.17 14.81 -2.78
CA THR A 148 11.39 14.39 -3.93
C THR A 148 10.34 15.43 -4.29
N PRO A 149 10.26 15.87 -5.56
CA PRO A 149 9.20 16.75 -6.03
C PRO A 149 7.81 16.15 -5.77
N VAL A 150 6.82 17.01 -5.48
CA VAL A 150 5.44 16.57 -5.21
C VAL A 150 4.86 15.75 -6.36
N THR A 151 5.18 16.10 -7.60
CA THR A 151 4.78 15.36 -8.80
C THR A 151 5.30 13.92 -8.78
N ASP A 152 6.55 13.74 -8.35
CA ASP A 152 7.18 12.42 -8.31
C ASP A 152 6.64 11.58 -7.14
N ALA A 153 6.28 12.22 -6.03
CA ALA A 153 5.61 11.55 -4.91
C ALA A 153 4.23 10.97 -5.32
N PHE A 154 3.46 11.71 -6.14
CA PHE A 154 2.21 11.18 -6.71
C PHE A 154 2.47 10.04 -7.70
N LEU A 155 3.52 10.11 -8.51
CA LEU A 155 3.89 9.01 -9.42
C LEU A 155 4.26 7.74 -8.66
N VAL A 156 4.93 7.85 -7.50
CA VAL A 156 5.22 6.71 -6.62
C VAL A 156 3.94 6.11 -6.07
N ALA A 157 2.96 6.94 -5.65
CA ALA A 157 1.66 6.45 -5.22
C ALA A 157 0.92 5.70 -6.34
N ASP A 158 0.92 6.25 -7.53
CA ASP A 158 0.33 5.61 -8.72
C ASP A 158 1.04 4.30 -9.08
N ASP A 159 2.37 4.26 -8.92
CA ASP A 159 3.16 3.04 -9.21
C ASP A 159 2.86 1.92 -8.22
N ILE A 160 2.68 2.21 -6.96
CA ILE A 160 2.30 1.21 -5.96
C ILE A 160 0.91 0.65 -6.21
N LEU A 161 -0.07 1.51 -6.56
CA LEU A 161 -1.37 1.04 -7.01
C LEU A 161 -1.26 0.13 -8.25
N ARG A 162 -0.40 0.51 -9.19
CA ARG A 162 -0.09 -0.29 -10.38
C ARG A 162 0.48 -1.65 -9.99
N GLN A 163 1.49 -1.67 -9.13
CA GLN A 163 2.12 -2.92 -8.67
C GLN A 163 1.10 -3.84 -8.00
N GLY A 164 0.18 -3.29 -7.20
CA GLY A 164 -0.88 -4.06 -6.55
C GLY A 164 -1.81 -4.74 -7.55
N VAL A 165 -2.31 -3.99 -8.52
CA VAL A 165 -3.21 -4.55 -9.53
C VAL A 165 -2.45 -5.50 -10.47
N VAL A 166 -1.25 -5.10 -10.93
CA VAL A 166 -0.42 -5.92 -11.83
C VAL A 166 -0.02 -7.21 -11.15
N GLY A 167 0.49 -7.15 -9.92
CA GLY A 167 0.94 -8.32 -9.18
C GLY A 167 -0.15 -9.38 -9.01
N ILE A 168 -1.38 -8.97 -8.67
CA ILE A 168 -2.51 -9.88 -8.55
C ILE A 168 -2.95 -10.39 -9.94
N SER A 169 -3.00 -9.51 -10.94
CA SER A 169 -3.43 -9.89 -12.29
C SER A 169 -2.44 -10.86 -12.94
N GLU A 170 -1.15 -10.66 -12.76
CA GLU A 170 -0.10 -11.52 -13.33
C GLU A 170 -0.14 -12.94 -12.77
N ILE A 171 -0.44 -13.11 -11.48
CA ILE A 171 -0.62 -14.43 -10.87
C ILE A 171 -1.70 -15.23 -11.58
N ILE A 172 -2.77 -14.54 -12.03
CA ILE A 172 -3.95 -15.17 -12.63
C ILE A 172 -3.76 -15.41 -14.14
N ILE A 173 -3.15 -14.44 -14.83
CA ILE A 173 -3.16 -14.39 -16.31
C ILE A 173 -1.91 -14.99 -16.91
N LYS A 174 -0.73 -14.72 -16.30
CA LYS A 174 0.54 -15.21 -16.84
C LYS A 174 0.79 -16.66 -16.46
N THR A 175 1.14 -17.46 -17.45
CA THR A 175 1.62 -18.83 -17.24
C THR A 175 3.04 -18.76 -16.68
N GLY A 176 3.23 -19.21 -15.43
CA GLY A 176 4.51 -19.20 -14.73
C GLY A 176 5.12 -20.61 -14.58
N LEU A 177 6.21 -20.69 -13.82
CA LEU A 177 6.81 -21.97 -13.40
C LEU A 177 5.89 -22.70 -12.41
N VAL A 178 5.23 -21.94 -11.55
CA VAL A 178 4.19 -22.41 -10.65
C VAL A 178 2.96 -21.56 -10.90
N ASN A 179 1.94 -22.19 -11.47
CA ASN A 179 0.68 -21.51 -11.77
C ASN A 179 -0.26 -21.61 -10.58
N VAL A 180 -0.90 -20.51 -10.27
CA VAL A 180 -2.04 -20.43 -9.37
C VAL A 180 -3.29 -20.31 -10.23
N ASP A 181 -4.27 -21.17 -10.03
CA ASP A 181 -5.53 -21.04 -10.78
C ASP A 181 -6.42 -19.92 -10.18
N PHE A 182 -7.39 -19.47 -10.98
CA PHE A 182 -8.29 -18.42 -10.52
C PHE A 182 -9.14 -18.85 -9.33
N ALA A 183 -9.45 -20.14 -9.21
CA ALA A 183 -10.25 -20.66 -8.09
C ALA A 183 -9.50 -20.54 -6.77
N ASP A 184 -8.18 -20.77 -6.76
CA ASP A 184 -7.32 -20.60 -5.58
C ASP A 184 -7.25 -19.13 -5.15
N VAL A 185 -6.99 -18.21 -6.11
CA VAL A 185 -6.99 -16.78 -5.83
C VAL A 185 -8.35 -16.32 -5.31
N ARG A 186 -9.43 -16.78 -5.92
CA ARG A 186 -10.80 -16.50 -5.48
C ARG A 186 -11.04 -17.01 -4.06
N ALA A 187 -10.57 -18.21 -3.70
CA ALA A 187 -10.74 -18.77 -2.36
C ALA A 187 -10.04 -17.94 -1.27
N VAL A 188 -8.87 -17.34 -1.59
CA VAL A 188 -8.14 -16.47 -0.67
C VAL A 188 -8.76 -15.08 -0.59
N MET A 189 -9.22 -14.52 -1.71
CA MET A 189 -9.64 -13.12 -1.78
C MET A 189 -11.14 -12.91 -1.55
N LYS A 190 -11.97 -13.93 -1.72
CA LYS A 190 -13.42 -13.81 -1.51
C LYS A 190 -13.73 -13.55 -0.03
N ASP A 191 -14.51 -12.51 0.23
CA ASP A 191 -14.93 -12.08 1.57
C ASP A 191 -13.74 -11.93 2.55
N ALA A 192 -12.57 -11.54 2.02
CA ALA A 192 -11.34 -11.40 2.79
C ALA A 192 -11.25 -10.09 3.59
N GLY A 193 -12.14 -9.15 3.30
CA GLY A 193 -12.17 -7.85 4.00
C GLY A 193 -10.96 -6.99 3.67
N THR A 194 -10.27 -6.48 4.67
CA THR A 194 -9.07 -5.66 4.44
C THR A 194 -7.87 -6.53 4.13
N ALA A 195 -7.18 -6.20 3.05
CA ALA A 195 -5.89 -6.79 2.68
C ALA A 195 -4.78 -5.75 2.71
N LEU A 196 -3.59 -6.18 3.03
CA LEU A 196 -2.38 -5.39 3.00
C LEU A 196 -1.42 -5.98 1.98
N MET A 197 -0.71 -5.09 1.30
CA MET A 197 0.23 -5.47 0.26
C MET A 197 1.63 -5.01 0.63
N GLY A 198 2.60 -5.90 0.46
CA GLY A 198 4.01 -5.59 0.53
C GLY A 198 4.69 -5.93 -0.78
N VAL A 199 5.62 -5.09 -1.21
CA VAL A 199 6.45 -5.33 -2.38
C VAL A 199 7.90 -5.16 -1.99
N GLY A 200 8.73 -6.10 -2.42
CA GLY A 200 10.16 -6.06 -2.18
C GLY A 200 10.92 -6.49 -3.43
N THR A 201 12.08 -5.90 -3.64
CA THR A 201 13.00 -6.26 -4.72
C THR A 201 14.37 -6.60 -4.15
N GLY A 202 15.09 -7.47 -4.85
CA GLY A 202 16.43 -7.88 -4.45
C GLY A 202 17.32 -8.15 -5.65
N VAL A 203 18.62 -7.95 -5.44
CA VAL A 203 19.66 -8.17 -6.46
C VAL A 203 20.85 -8.92 -5.84
N GLY A 204 21.59 -9.67 -6.64
CA GLY A 204 22.78 -10.39 -6.19
C GLY A 204 22.49 -11.83 -5.77
N LYS A 205 23.36 -12.40 -4.89
CA LYS A 205 23.33 -13.83 -4.56
C LYS A 205 22.15 -14.27 -3.68
N THR A 206 21.64 -13.37 -2.84
CA THR A 206 20.53 -13.59 -1.90
C THR A 206 19.26 -12.87 -2.34
N ARG A 207 19.21 -12.47 -3.62
CA ARG A 207 18.16 -11.58 -4.19
C ARG A 207 16.74 -11.97 -3.84
N ALA A 208 16.41 -13.26 -3.86
CA ALA A 208 15.05 -13.71 -3.57
C ALA A 208 14.71 -13.65 -2.07
N ALA A 209 15.65 -14.03 -1.19
CA ALA A 209 15.47 -13.89 0.25
C ALA A 209 15.41 -12.41 0.66
N ASP A 210 16.30 -11.57 0.11
CA ASP A 210 16.31 -10.12 0.37
C ASP A 210 15.01 -9.46 -0.10
N ALA A 211 14.50 -9.85 -1.27
CA ALA A 211 13.21 -9.39 -1.79
C ALA A 211 12.05 -9.82 -0.86
N ALA A 212 12.07 -11.05 -0.34
CA ALA A 212 11.05 -11.54 0.60
C ALA A 212 11.06 -10.73 1.90
N VAL A 213 12.25 -10.53 2.50
CA VAL A 213 12.40 -9.70 3.70
C VAL A 213 11.92 -8.27 3.45
N ALA A 214 12.29 -7.67 2.30
CA ALA A 214 11.83 -6.33 1.94
C ALA A 214 10.31 -6.27 1.77
N ALA A 215 9.68 -7.29 1.17
CA ALA A 215 8.24 -7.35 0.98
C ALA A 215 7.49 -7.43 2.32
N ILE A 216 7.90 -8.32 3.24
CA ILE A 216 7.22 -8.48 4.55
C ILE A 216 7.53 -7.33 5.52
N SER A 217 8.63 -6.59 5.30
CA SER A 217 8.99 -5.40 6.08
C SER A 217 8.53 -4.10 5.42
N SER A 218 7.74 -4.19 4.36
CA SER A 218 7.26 -3.04 3.63
C SER A 218 6.47 -2.09 4.55
N PRO A 219 6.74 -0.77 4.54
CA PRO A 219 5.99 0.21 5.32
C PRO A 219 4.52 0.33 4.89
N LEU A 220 4.14 -0.31 3.79
CA LEU A 220 2.75 -0.41 3.34
C LEU A 220 1.93 -1.40 4.18
N LEU A 221 2.58 -2.36 4.82
CA LEU A 221 1.95 -3.28 5.76
C LEU A 221 1.70 -2.57 7.09
N ASP A 222 0.44 -2.46 7.49
CA ASP A 222 0.03 -1.88 8.78
C ASP A 222 0.18 -2.85 9.94
N PHE A 223 0.09 -4.15 9.62
CA PHE A 223 0.17 -5.24 10.56
C PHE A 223 1.18 -6.28 10.07
N PRO A 224 1.83 -7.01 10.96
CA PRO A 224 2.72 -8.09 10.56
C PRO A 224 1.94 -9.20 9.85
N ILE A 225 2.56 -9.85 8.88
CA ILE A 225 1.90 -10.93 8.11
C ILE A 225 1.50 -12.13 8.99
N SER A 226 2.09 -12.28 10.18
CA SER A 226 1.73 -13.30 11.17
C SER A 226 0.29 -13.16 11.71
N GLU A 227 -0.35 -12.01 11.52
CA GLU A 227 -1.75 -11.81 11.90
C GLU A 227 -2.74 -12.14 10.76
N ALA A 228 -2.23 -12.36 9.54
CA ALA A 228 -3.04 -12.73 8.39
C ALA A 228 -3.33 -14.24 8.38
N LYS A 229 -4.57 -14.61 8.08
CA LYS A 229 -4.98 -16.02 7.92
C LYS A 229 -4.83 -16.51 6.49
N ARG A 230 -4.79 -15.61 5.52
CA ARG A 230 -4.68 -15.93 4.10
C ARG A 230 -3.62 -15.05 3.47
N ILE A 231 -2.68 -15.68 2.77
CA ILE A 231 -1.54 -14.99 2.15
C ILE A 231 -1.42 -15.48 0.71
N VAL A 232 -1.26 -14.54 -0.21
CA VAL A 232 -0.84 -14.83 -1.59
C VAL A 232 0.48 -14.12 -1.81
N PHE A 233 1.50 -14.81 -2.31
CA PHE A 233 2.71 -14.15 -2.72
C PHE A 233 3.16 -14.59 -4.10
N ASN A 234 3.75 -13.67 -4.84
CA ASN A 234 4.25 -13.88 -6.18
C ASN A 234 5.73 -13.53 -6.26
N VAL A 235 6.50 -14.44 -6.81
CA VAL A 235 7.94 -14.27 -7.08
C VAL A 235 8.11 -14.05 -8.57
N VAL A 236 8.64 -12.92 -8.98
CA VAL A 236 8.93 -12.57 -10.37
C VAL A 236 10.44 -12.38 -10.52
N GLY A 237 11.05 -13.11 -11.43
CA GLY A 237 12.49 -12.98 -11.68
C GLY A 237 12.84 -13.26 -13.13
N GLY A 238 14.09 -13.01 -13.50
CA GLY A 238 14.59 -13.31 -14.83
C GLY A 238 14.78 -14.81 -15.09
N PRO A 239 15.19 -15.21 -16.32
CA PRO A 239 15.39 -16.61 -16.71
C PRO A 239 16.39 -17.40 -15.85
N GLY A 240 17.25 -16.68 -15.11
CA GLY A 240 18.20 -17.27 -14.17
C GLY A 240 17.65 -17.54 -12.76
N LEU A 241 16.34 -17.39 -12.52
CA LEU A 241 15.72 -17.66 -11.23
C LEU A 241 15.76 -19.16 -10.91
N GLY A 242 16.49 -19.53 -9.86
CA GLY A 242 16.69 -20.91 -9.44
C GLY A 242 15.65 -21.39 -8.43
N LEU A 243 15.39 -22.70 -8.42
CA LEU A 243 14.47 -23.30 -7.44
C LEU A 243 14.93 -23.10 -5.98
N SER A 244 16.23 -23.09 -5.73
CA SER A 244 16.79 -22.80 -4.40
C SER A 244 16.52 -21.37 -3.94
N GLU A 245 16.47 -20.42 -4.87
CA GLU A 245 16.15 -19.03 -4.57
C GLU A 245 14.65 -18.87 -4.22
N ILE A 246 13.77 -19.55 -4.97
CA ILE A 246 12.32 -19.58 -4.68
C ILE A 246 12.10 -20.21 -3.29
N ASN A 247 12.79 -21.31 -2.98
CA ASN A 247 12.67 -21.96 -1.68
C ASN A 247 13.13 -21.05 -0.54
N ALA A 248 14.27 -20.36 -0.69
CA ALA A 248 14.76 -19.43 0.32
C ALA A 248 13.80 -18.25 0.56
N ALA A 249 13.18 -17.72 -0.50
CA ALA A 249 12.18 -16.68 -0.38
C ALA A 249 10.90 -17.19 0.32
N SER A 250 10.46 -18.39 -0.02
CA SER A 250 9.29 -19.03 0.59
C SER A 250 9.50 -19.29 2.08
N GLU A 251 10.69 -19.77 2.46
CA GLU A 251 11.06 -20.03 3.86
C GLU A 251 10.95 -18.76 4.70
N VAL A 252 11.46 -17.62 4.22
CA VAL A 252 11.32 -16.31 4.88
C VAL A 252 9.84 -15.95 5.11
N ILE A 253 8.97 -16.21 4.13
CA ILE A 253 7.54 -15.88 4.26
C ILE A 253 6.87 -16.84 5.24
N TYR A 254 7.13 -18.14 5.15
CA TYR A 254 6.53 -19.16 6.04
C TYR A 254 6.94 -18.97 7.51
N GLU A 255 8.22 -18.62 7.77
CA GLU A 255 8.70 -18.36 9.13
C GLU A 255 8.03 -17.14 9.78
N ASN A 256 7.57 -16.19 8.98
CA ASN A 256 6.92 -14.95 9.45
C ASN A 256 5.39 -14.99 9.35
N ALA A 257 4.81 -16.03 8.76
CA ALA A 257 3.37 -16.21 8.65
C ALA A 257 2.80 -16.92 9.89
N HIS A 258 1.46 -16.89 10.03
CA HIS A 258 0.78 -17.69 11.07
C HIS A 258 0.85 -19.19 10.71
N GLU A 259 0.98 -20.07 11.73
CA GLU A 259 1.09 -21.54 11.53
C GLU A 259 -0.11 -22.11 10.74
N ASP A 260 -1.31 -21.58 10.98
CA ASP A 260 -2.55 -22.01 10.31
C ASP A 260 -2.89 -21.14 9.07
N ALA A 261 -1.97 -20.30 8.57
CA ALA A 261 -2.25 -19.46 7.43
C ALA A 261 -2.38 -20.30 6.14
N ASN A 262 -3.42 -20.02 5.36
CA ASN A 262 -3.52 -20.55 3.99
C ASN A 262 -2.63 -19.70 3.07
N ILE A 263 -1.53 -20.29 2.59
CA ILE A 263 -0.53 -19.59 1.80
C ILE A 263 -0.52 -20.16 0.38
N ILE A 264 -0.75 -19.28 -0.59
CA ILE A 264 -0.68 -19.58 -2.02
C ILE A 264 0.50 -18.84 -2.61
N PHE A 265 1.31 -19.53 -3.41
CA PHE A 265 2.43 -18.88 -4.08
C PHE A 265 2.43 -19.12 -5.58
N GLY A 266 2.85 -18.10 -6.33
CA GLY A 266 3.13 -18.14 -7.75
C GLY A 266 4.59 -17.80 -8.04
N ALA A 267 5.12 -18.34 -9.13
CA ALA A 267 6.45 -18.02 -9.62
C ALA A 267 6.42 -17.74 -11.11
N LEU A 268 6.85 -16.55 -11.51
CA LEU A 268 6.85 -16.06 -12.88
C LEU A 268 8.26 -15.76 -13.36
N ILE A 269 8.52 -16.07 -14.62
CA ILE A 269 9.73 -15.62 -15.30
C ILE A 269 9.38 -14.45 -16.21
N ASP A 270 10.09 -13.32 -16.02
CA ASP A 270 10.02 -12.16 -16.89
C ASP A 270 11.43 -11.84 -17.39
N GLU A 271 11.67 -11.96 -18.69
CA GLU A 271 12.97 -11.70 -19.30
C GLU A 271 13.48 -10.28 -19.06
N LYS A 272 12.58 -9.33 -18.76
CA LYS A 272 12.92 -7.93 -18.51
C LYS A 272 13.55 -7.70 -17.15
N MET A 273 13.35 -8.62 -16.19
CA MET A 273 13.87 -8.50 -14.84
C MET A 273 15.39 -8.71 -14.73
N GLY A 274 16.00 -9.36 -15.73
CA GLY A 274 17.44 -9.63 -15.72
C GLY A 274 17.88 -10.39 -14.47
N GLU A 275 18.71 -9.76 -13.63
CA GLU A 275 19.18 -10.34 -12.37
C GLU A 275 18.37 -9.91 -11.14
N GLU A 276 17.38 -9.07 -11.32
CA GLU A 276 16.51 -8.61 -10.22
C GLU A 276 15.40 -9.64 -9.95
N VAL A 277 15.03 -9.77 -8.69
CA VAL A 277 13.86 -10.53 -8.24
C VAL A 277 12.91 -9.57 -7.52
N SER A 278 11.64 -9.62 -7.88
CA SER A 278 10.58 -8.87 -7.21
C SER A 278 9.62 -9.85 -6.55
N ILE A 279 9.25 -9.56 -5.30
CA ILE A 279 8.26 -10.35 -4.57
C ILE A 279 7.14 -9.43 -4.13
N THR A 280 5.92 -9.81 -4.48
CA THR A 280 4.70 -9.15 -4.03
C THR A 280 3.98 -10.08 -3.07
N VAL A 281 3.70 -9.61 -1.85
CA VAL A 281 2.94 -10.33 -0.82
C VAL A 281 1.62 -9.63 -0.63
N LEU A 282 0.52 -10.37 -0.68
CA LEU A 282 -0.82 -9.93 -0.33
C LEU A 282 -1.28 -10.70 0.89
N ALA A 283 -1.42 -10.02 2.02
CA ALA A 283 -1.89 -10.57 3.27
C ALA A 283 -3.35 -10.17 3.50
N CYS A 284 -4.21 -11.14 3.77
CA CYS A 284 -5.66 -10.99 3.86
C CYS A 284 -6.21 -11.59 5.16
N ASP A 285 -7.45 -11.23 5.49
CA ASP A 285 -8.18 -11.80 6.64
C ASP A 285 -7.43 -11.64 7.96
N PHE A 286 -7.08 -10.40 8.28
CA PHE A 286 -6.44 -10.07 9.55
C PHE A 286 -7.42 -10.28 10.71
N ARG A 287 -6.93 -10.84 11.83
CA ARG A 287 -7.69 -10.93 13.06
C ARG A 287 -8.10 -9.53 13.49
N GLN A 288 -9.41 -9.25 13.49
CA GLN A 288 -9.88 -8.04 14.15
C GLN A 288 -9.68 -8.21 15.65
N PRO A 289 -9.03 -7.25 16.34
CA PRO A 289 -9.01 -7.28 17.80
C PRO A 289 -10.46 -7.31 18.27
N ASP A 290 -10.80 -8.37 19.06
CA ASP A 290 -12.14 -8.59 19.56
C ASP A 290 -12.69 -7.33 20.24
N LYS A 291 -13.64 -6.65 19.61
CA LYS A 291 -14.38 -5.52 20.21
C LYS A 291 -15.11 -5.88 21.52
N LYS A 292 -15.07 -7.14 21.94
CA LYS A 292 -15.75 -7.64 23.16
C LYS A 292 -15.02 -7.38 24.46
N VAL A 293 -13.73 -7.00 24.45
CA VAL A 293 -13.01 -6.77 25.71
C VAL A 293 -13.31 -5.39 26.32
N LEU A 294 -13.90 -4.45 25.58
CA LEU A 294 -14.26 -3.14 26.10
C LEU A 294 -15.72 -2.98 26.56
N ALA A 295 -16.56 -4.00 26.36
CA ALA A 295 -17.98 -3.93 26.73
C ALA A 295 -18.39 -4.89 27.88
N GLY A 296 -17.47 -5.63 28.46
CA GLY A 296 -17.73 -6.65 29.49
C GLY A 296 -17.02 -6.39 30.81
N GLY A 297 -17.26 -5.27 31.44
CA GLY A 297 -16.64 -4.95 32.73
C GLY A 297 -17.45 -3.98 33.59
N ALA A 298 -18.79 -4.15 33.64
CA ALA A 298 -19.59 -3.54 34.70
C ALA A 298 -19.62 -4.48 35.93
N GLY A 299 -18.46 -4.64 36.57
CA GLY A 299 -18.31 -5.26 37.86
C GLY A 299 -17.51 -4.27 38.74
N GLY A 300 -18.22 -3.54 39.59
CA GLY A 300 -17.64 -2.45 40.37
C GLY A 300 -16.49 -2.90 41.29
N VAL A 301 -15.32 -2.36 41.05
CA VAL A 301 -14.33 -2.10 42.07
C VAL A 301 -14.14 -0.58 42.09
N GLN A 302 -14.72 0.06 43.09
CA GLN A 302 -14.42 1.46 43.41
C GLN A 302 -12.97 1.53 43.86
N VAL A 303 -12.06 1.88 42.94
CA VAL A 303 -10.76 2.42 43.31
C VAL A 303 -10.89 3.93 43.29
N ASN A 304 -11.06 4.50 44.50
CA ASN A 304 -10.94 5.93 44.78
C ASN A 304 -9.48 6.35 44.47
N ASN A 305 -9.19 6.72 43.24
CA ASN A 305 -8.01 7.51 42.91
C ASN A 305 -8.45 8.72 42.08
N ARG A 306 -8.94 9.74 42.78
CA ARG A 306 -8.89 11.10 42.23
C ARG A 306 -7.41 11.49 42.12
N PRO A 307 -6.89 11.82 40.94
CA PRO A 307 -5.60 12.51 40.85
C PRO A 307 -5.81 13.88 41.55
N GLN A 308 -5.05 14.14 42.60
CA GLN A 308 -4.94 15.48 43.13
C GLN A 308 -4.54 16.41 42.01
N SER A 309 -5.29 17.47 41.82
CA SER A 309 -5.02 18.56 40.90
C SER A 309 -3.68 19.21 41.28
N GLY A 310 -2.60 18.71 40.71
CA GLY A 310 -1.30 19.38 40.79
C GLY A 310 -1.40 20.71 40.05
N ASP A 311 -0.94 21.76 40.73
CA ASP A 311 -0.95 23.11 40.19
C ASP A 311 -0.20 23.19 38.87
N MET A 312 -0.92 23.58 37.80
CA MET A 312 -0.35 23.75 36.42
C MET A 312 0.72 24.85 36.38
N ARG A 313 1.08 25.51 37.46
CA ARG A 313 2.07 26.57 37.56
C ARG A 313 3.45 26.09 38.03
N ASP A 314 3.60 24.76 38.31
CA ASP A 314 4.90 24.20 38.66
C ASP A 314 5.76 24.03 37.40
N PRO A 315 6.91 24.69 37.28
CA PRO A 315 7.83 24.59 36.15
C PRO A 315 8.38 23.17 35.92
N ASN A 316 8.29 22.27 36.90
CA ASN A 316 8.78 20.90 36.82
C ASN A 316 7.72 19.90 36.39
N PHE A 317 6.44 20.29 36.31
CA PHE A 317 5.33 19.40 35.91
C PHE A 317 5.52 18.75 34.54
N TYR A 318 6.06 19.50 33.60
CA TYR A 318 6.35 18.99 32.23
C TYR A 318 7.67 18.24 32.12
N LYS A 319 8.65 18.47 33.00
CA LYS A 319 9.94 17.78 32.98
C LYS A 319 9.82 16.30 33.37
N ASN A 320 9.02 16.01 34.39
CA ASN A 320 8.84 14.65 34.89
C ASN A 320 8.01 13.75 33.96
N ARG A 321 7.12 14.34 33.16
CA ARG A 321 6.30 13.57 32.17
C ARG A 321 7.06 13.17 30.91
N ARG A 322 8.08 13.94 30.50
CA ARG A 322 8.94 13.59 29.35
C ARG A 322 9.96 12.50 29.65
N LEU A 323 10.38 12.36 30.90
CA LEU A 323 11.34 11.33 31.32
C LEU A 323 10.69 9.94 31.44
N ALA A 324 9.41 9.85 31.81
CA ALA A 324 8.70 8.58 31.96
C ALA A 324 8.35 7.87 30.65
N THR A 325 8.37 8.58 29.52
CA THR A 325 7.99 8.03 28.20
C THR A 325 9.18 7.61 27.33
N MET A 326 10.42 7.77 27.80
CA MET A 326 11.63 7.52 26.99
C MET A 326 12.69 6.64 27.69
N SER A 327 12.34 5.84 28.67
CA SER A 327 13.30 4.94 29.32
C SER A 327 13.34 3.57 28.62
N PRO A 328 14.49 3.17 28.05
CA PRO A 328 14.68 1.85 27.45
C PRO A 328 14.79 0.71 28.48
N LEU A 329 14.73 0.99 29.78
CA LEU A 329 15.00 0.03 30.86
C LEU A 329 13.77 -0.26 31.76
N GLY A 330 12.56 0.17 31.40
CA GLY A 330 11.37 -0.06 32.21
C GLY A 330 11.14 0.99 33.32
N PRO A 331 9.98 0.93 34.01
CA PRO A 331 9.54 2.02 34.91
C PRO A 331 10.36 2.22 36.20
N ASP A 332 11.23 1.28 36.55
CA ASP A 332 11.97 1.33 37.85
C ASP A 332 13.45 1.70 37.72
N ALA A 333 13.92 2.09 36.57
CA ALA A 333 15.33 2.46 36.36
C ALA A 333 15.66 3.85 36.91
N SER A 334 16.78 3.96 37.65
CA SER A 334 17.25 5.24 38.20
C SER A 334 17.71 6.21 37.10
N VAL A 335 17.63 7.53 37.38
CA VAL A 335 18.04 8.59 36.42
C VAL A 335 19.51 8.45 36.00
N GLU A 336 20.37 7.92 36.87
CA GLU A 336 21.81 7.73 36.65
C GLU A 336 22.06 6.55 35.68
N GLU A 337 21.32 5.45 35.77
CA GLU A 337 21.39 4.31 34.89
C GLU A 337 20.91 4.64 33.47
N THR A 338 19.87 5.46 33.37
CA THR A 338 19.36 5.96 32.10
C THR A 338 20.37 6.87 31.39
N ARG A 339 21.06 7.73 32.13
CA ARG A 339 22.13 8.59 31.62
C ARG A 339 23.35 7.79 31.12
N GLN A 340 23.74 6.73 31.82
CA GLN A 340 24.83 5.86 31.42
C GLN A 340 24.49 5.03 30.17
N ALA A 341 23.24 4.56 30.02
CA ALA A 341 22.77 3.84 28.85
C ALA A 341 22.77 4.73 27.57
N ILE A 342 22.32 5.98 27.71
CA ILE A 342 22.34 6.96 26.60
C ILE A 342 23.80 7.31 26.21
N THR A 343 24.70 7.44 27.18
CA THR A 343 26.10 7.78 26.92
C THR A 343 26.87 6.61 26.27
N ARG A 344 26.49 5.36 26.52
CA ARG A 344 27.08 4.17 25.88
C ARG A 344 26.61 3.97 24.45
N GLY A 345 25.38 4.37 24.11
CA GLY A 345 24.82 4.28 22.75
C GLY A 345 25.43 5.29 21.75
N PHE A 346 26.11 6.34 22.21
CA PHE A 346 26.70 7.38 21.37
C PHE A 346 28.22 7.29 21.18
N LYS A 347 28.88 6.16 21.49
CA LYS A 347 30.26 5.94 21.07
C LYS A 347 30.29 5.66 19.56
N LYS A 348 30.68 6.69 18.78
CA LYS A 348 31.09 6.55 17.39
C LYS A 348 32.14 5.44 17.29
N PRO A 349 32.09 4.55 16.30
CA PRO A 349 33.20 3.67 15.98
C PRO A 349 34.37 4.53 15.56
N ALA A 350 35.57 4.19 16.08
CA ALA A 350 36.80 4.89 15.85
C ALA A 350 37.22 4.81 14.38
N SER A 351 37.56 5.98 13.84
CA SER A 351 38.49 6.26 12.72
C SER A 351 38.50 5.27 11.54
N MET A 352 37.85 5.66 10.45
CA MET A 352 38.30 5.35 9.11
C MET A 352 38.83 6.64 8.46
N GLY A 353 40.07 6.58 7.96
CA GLY A 353 40.87 7.70 7.53
C GLY A 353 40.30 8.49 6.35
N ASP A 354 40.74 9.71 6.29
CA ASP A 354 40.50 10.68 5.23
C ASP A 354 40.89 10.15 3.84
N ASP A 355 39.94 9.84 3.00
CA ASP A 355 40.18 9.54 1.58
C ASP A 355 39.82 10.74 0.72
N GLN A 356 40.72 11.70 0.66
CA GLN A 356 40.62 12.85 -0.25
C GLN A 356 40.75 12.47 -1.74
N GLU A 357 41.20 11.27 -2.05
CA GLU A 357 41.43 10.82 -3.42
C GLU A 357 40.14 10.45 -4.19
N ASN A 358 39.09 10.04 -3.48
CA ASN A 358 37.85 9.62 -4.11
C ASN A 358 36.92 10.77 -4.57
N LYS A 359 37.14 11.98 -4.04
CA LYS A 359 36.40 13.19 -4.48
C LYS A 359 36.92 13.74 -5.81
N LYS A 360 38.17 13.52 -6.16
CA LYS A 360 38.76 13.96 -7.45
C LYS A 360 38.32 13.06 -8.62
N LYS A 361 38.18 11.75 -8.40
CA LYS A 361 37.72 10.80 -9.45
C LYS A 361 36.23 11.01 -9.84
N LYS A 362 35.37 11.33 -8.88
CA LYS A 362 33.93 11.62 -9.18
C LYS A 362 33.73 12.94 -9.95
N ARG A 363 34.56 13.97 -9.73
CA ARG A 363 34.49 15.23 -10.50
C ARG A 363 35.01 15.10 -11.92
N GLY A 364 35.94 14.18 -12.19
CA GLY A 364 36.42 13.90 -13.56
C GLY A 364 35.39 13.17 -14.42
N PHE A 365 34.64 12.24 -13.84
CA PHE A 365 33.65 11.44 -14.54
C PHE A 365 32.43 12.28 -15.01
N LEU A 366 31.97 13.19 -14.18
CA LEU A 366 30.85 14.09 -14.52
C LEU A 366 31.21 15.13 -15.60
N ARG A 367 32.47 15.62 -15.64
CA ARG A 367 32.92 16.52 -16.71
C ARG A 367 33.05 15.82 -18.07
N GLY A 368 33.36 14.52 -18.09
CA GLY A 368 33.41 13.72 -19.32
C GLY A 368 32.05 13.45 -19.92
N LEU A 369 31.02 13.24 -19.09
CA LEU A 369 29.66 12.99 -19.54
C LEU A 369 29.00 14.24 -20.17
N PHE A 370 29.24 15.43 -19.60
CA PHE A 370 28.72 16.68 -20.13
C PHE A 370 29.37 17.12 -21.46
N ARG A 371 30.59 16.66 -21.73
CA ARG A 371 31.28 16.97 -23.00
C ARG A 371 30.80 16.11 -24.17
N LYS A 372 30.29 14.86 -23.88
CA LYS A 372 29.71 13.96 -24.91
C LYS A 372 28.29 14.36 -25.33
N LEU A 373 27.55 15.08 -24.46
CA LEU A 373 26.19 15.53 -24.76
C LEU A 373 26.12 16.83 -25.59
N LYS A 374 27.21 17.62 -25.64
CA LYS A 374 27.28 18.85 -26.46
C LYS A 374 27.83 18.65 -27.87
N GLY A 375 28.28 17.45 -28.25
CA GLY A 375 28.90 17.13 -29.53
C GLY A 375 28.01 16.49 -30.58
N LYS A 376 26.67 16.47 -30.42
CA LYS A 376 25.71 15.97 -31.43
C LYS A 376 24.62 17.00 -31.68
N LYS A 377 25.00 18.13 -32.24
CA LYS A 377 24.13 19.05 -32.99
C LYS A 377 25.01 19.75 -34.03
N SER A 378 25.09 19.17 -35.17
CA SER A 378 25.29 19.77 -36.49
C SER A 378 24.89 18.72 -37.51
#